data_35fbaa1d19cdb563cbc3a864337e55fd
#
_entry.id   35fbaa1d19cdb563cbc3a864337e55fd
#
_cell.length_a   1.000
_cell.length_b   1.000
_cell.length_c   1.000
_cell.angle_alpha   90.00
_cell.angle_beta   90.00
_cell.angle_gamma   90.00
#
_symmetry.space_group_name_H-M   'P 1'
#
loop_
_entity.id
_entity.type
_entity.pdbx_description
1 polymer ?
#
loop_
_entity_poly.entity_id
_entity_poly.type
_entity_poly.pdbx_seq_one_letter_code
_entity_poly.pdbx_strand_id
1 'polypeptide(L)'
;MERISSLLLNDKLEEAKIVALKHYPFELKVLSKRQYSKKQMLDIFMKDGFIDRYSGEKLYHPGFLRLMNYLLPDEFPFDPHGKANKCHDIYWDLLPSIDHAVSIYRGGKDEMDNYITTSMKRNKF
;
A
#
# COMPACT_ATOMS: atom_id res chain seq x y z
N MET A 1 -8.54 19.30 -17.68
CA MET A 1 -9.44 19.61 -16.55
C MET A 1 -10.27 20.88 -16.74
N GLU A 2 -9.71 21.92 -17.34
CA GLU A 2 -10.45 23.17 -17.61
C GLU A 2 -11.71 22.94 -18.45
N ARG A 3 -11.63 22.08 -19.47
CA ARG A 3 -12.79 21.75 -20.32
C ARG A 3 -13.91 21.08 -19.51
N ILE A 4 -13.55 20.16 -18.61
CA ILE A 4 -14.53 19.50 -17.73
C ILE A 4 -15.18 20.54 -16.82
N SER A 5 -14.39 21.40 -16.22
CA SER A 5 -14.89 22.48 -15.37
C SER A 5 -15.85 23.39 -16.09
N SER A 6 -15.50 23.82 -17.31
CA SER A 6 -16.37 24.67 -18.14
C SER A 6 -17.68 23.98 -18.48
N LEU A 7 -17.64 22.69 -18.86
CA LEU A 7 -18.84 21.92 -19.17
C LEU A 7 -19.76 21.77 -17.95
N LEU A 8 -19.19 21.53 -16.77
CA LEU A 8 -19.96 21.41 -15.52
C LEU A 8 -20.62 22.73 -15.14
N LEU A 9 -19.92 23.87 -15.31
CA LEU A 9 -20.47 25.19 -15.02
C LEU A 9 -21.61 25.60 -15.98
N ASN A 10 -21.67 24.99 -17.16
CA ASN A 10 -22.71 25.25 -18.17
C ASN A 10 -23.78 24.16 -18.22
N ASP A 11 -23.90 23.36 -17.14
CA ASP A 11 -24.90 22.29 -17.02
C ASP A 11 -24.80 21.20 -18.12
N LYS A 12 -23.59 20.97 -18.64
CA LYS A 12 -23.32 19.96 -19.67
C LYS A 12 -22.70 18.70 -19.07
N LEU A 13 -23.40 18.09 -18.13
CA LEU A 13 -22.90 16.94 -17.36
C LEU A 13 -22.54 15.75 -18.26
N GLU A 14 -23.37 15.42 -19.24
CA GLU A 14 -23.12 14.27 -20.11
C GLU A 14 -21.87 14.47 -20.98
N GLU A 15 -21.67 15.66 -21.50
CA GLU A 15 -20.45 16.00 -22.24
C GLU A 15 -19.21 15.96 -21.35
N ALA A 16 -19.32 16.42 -20.10
CA ALA A 16 -18.23 16.36 -19.14
C ALA A 16 -17.85 14.91 -18.82
N LYS A 17 -18.82 14.01 -18.68
CA LYS A 17 -18.56 12.58 -18.48
C LYS A 17 -17.78 11.97 -19.64
N ILE A 18 -18.14 12.30 -20.87
CA ILE A 18 -17.44 11.82 -22.06
C ILE A 18 -16.00 12.28 -22.09
N VAL A 19 -15.75 13.56 -21.79
CA VAL A 19 -14.39 14.11 -21.73
C VAL A 19 -13.58 13.46 -20.61
N ALA A 20 -14.19 13.25 -19.44
CA ALA A 20 -13.55 12.62 -18.31
C ALA A 20 -13.12 11.17 -18.64
N LEU A 21 -14.00 10.39 -19.25
CA LEU A 21 -13.69 9.01 -19.64
C LEU A 21 -12.57 8.93 -20.68
N LYS A 22 -12.51 9.89 -21.58
CA LYS A 22 -11.51 9.93 -22.63
C LYS A 22 -10.13 10.30 -22.10
N HIS A 23 -10.04 11.30 -21.24
CA HIS A 23 -8.77 11.88 -20.78
C HIS A 23 -8.34 11.45 -19.38
N TYR A 24 -9.27 10.99 -18.55
CA TYR A 24 -9.03 10.60 -17.16
C TYR A 24 -9.70 9.25 -16.86
N PRO A 25 -9.35 8.17 -17.59
CA PRO A 25 -9.98 6.87 -17.34
C PRO A 25 -9.64 6.35 -15.96
N PHE A 26 -10.64 5.87 -15.25
CA PHE A 26 -10.46 5.22 -13.95
C PHE A 26 -10.49 3.71 -14.12
N GLU A 27 -9.41 3.04 -13.72
CA GLU A 27 -9.29 1.59 -13.80
C GLU A 27 -9.25 0.97 -12.41
N LEU A 28 -10.32 0.25 -12.07
CA LEU A 28 -10.42 -0.46 -10.78
C LEU A 28 -9.59 -1.74 -10.71
N LYS A 29 -9.30 -2.34 -11.84
CA LYS A 29 -8.64 -3.66 -11.92
C LYS A 29 -7.28 -3.72 -11.22
N VAL A 30 -6.60 -2.60 -11.09
CA VAL A 30 -5.26 -2.53 -10.50
C VAL A 30 -5.30 -2.78 -8.99
N LEU A 31 -6.36 -2.36 -8.31
CA LEU A 31 -6.48 -2.49 -6.86
C LEU A 31 -6.98 -3.87 -6.43
N SER A 32 -7.82 -4.53 -7.25
CA SER A 32 -8.47 -5.78 -6.88
C SER A 32 -7.62 -7.04 -7.14
N LYS A 33 -6.58 -6.95 -7.97
CA LYS A 33 -5.80 -8.12 -8.43
C LYS A 33 -4.44 -8.30 -7.74
N ARG A 34 -4.06 -7.43 -6.80
CA ARG A 34 -2.77 -7.49 -6.13
C ARG A 34 -2.88 -8.10 -4.74
N GLN A 35 -3.43 -9.29 -4.69
CA GLN A 35 -3.44 -10.04 -3.45
C GLN A 35 -2.31 -11.06 -3.47
N TYR A 36 -1.43 -10.94 -2.48
CA TYR A 36 -0.34 -11.88 -2.30
C TYR A 36 -0.76 -12.95 -1.30
N SER A 37 -0.40 -14.20 -1.57
CA SER A 37 -0.57 -15.25 -0.57
C SER A 37 0.38 -15.00 0.60
N LYS A 38 0.06 -15.58 1.77
CA LYS A 38 0.95 -15.48 2.94
C LYS A 38 2.35 -16.01 2.64
N LYS A 39 2.44 -17.09 1.86
CA LYS A 39 3.71 -17.66 1.46
C LYS A 39 4.51 -16.73 0.55
N GLN A 40 3.86 -16.12 -0.45
CA GLN A 40 4.52 -15.15 -1.33
C GLN A 40 5.05 -13.95 -0.54
N MET A 41 4.25 -13.42 0.37
CA MET A 41 4.66 -12.32 1.23
C MET A 41 5.88 -12.68 2.07
N LEU A 42 5.85 -13.86 2.70
CA LEU A 42 6.97 -14.33 3.51
C LEU A 42 8.23 -14.51 2.66
N ASP A 43 8.11 -15.10 1.48
CA ASP A 43 9.26 -15.32 0.58
C ASP A 43 9.90 -13.99 0.18
N ILE A 44 9.11 -12.95 -0.09
CA ILE A 44 9.62 -11.61 -0.43
C ILE A 44 10.34 -11.00 0.78
N PHE A 45 9.72 -11.05 1.96
CA PHE A 45 10.32 -10.47 3.17
C PHE A 45 11.61 -11.19 3.56
N MET A 46 11.66 -12.51 3.42
CA MET A 46 12.86 -13.29 3.69
C MET A 46 13.96 -13.04 2.66
N LYS A 47 13.60 -12.88 1.39
CA LYS A 47 14.56 -12.49 0.34
C LYS A 47 15.30 -11.22 0.71
N ASP A 48 14.60 -10.25 1.27
CA ASP A 48 15.16 -8.95 1.66
C ASP A 48 15.65 -8.92 3.12
N GLY A 49 15.60 -10.05 3.82
CA GLY A 49 16.08 -10.17 5.21
C GLY A 49 15.28 -9.36 6.21
N PHE A 50 13.99 -9.11 5.95
CA PHE A 50 13.14 -8.23 6.76
C PHE A 50 13.76 -6.85 6.94
N ILE A 51 14.35 -6.31 5.89
CA ILE A 51 14.92 -4.97 5.88
C ILE A 51 14.16 -4.12 4.88
N ASP A 52 13.81 -2.90 5.29
CA ASP A 52 13.24 -1.90 4.38
C ASP A 52 14.29 -1.53 3.34
N ARG A 53 14.03 -1.83 2.09
CA ARG A 53 14.99 -1.63 0.99
C ARG A 53 15.22 -0.15 0.66
N TYR A 54 14.35 0.73 1.14
CA TYR A 54 14.53 2.17 0.94
C TYR A 54 15.34 2.82 2.07
N SER A 55 15.09 2.43 3.33
CA SER A 55 15.71 3.07 4.49
C SER A 55 16.84 2.26 5.12
N GLY A 56 16.87 0.95 4.88
CA GLY A 56 17.79 0.04 5.55
C GLY A 56 17.39 -0.32 6.98
N GLU A 57 16.21 0.13 7.42
CA GLU A 57 15.73 -0.15 8.77
C GLU A 57 15.18 -1.58 8.89
N LYS A 58 15.33 -2.15 10.08
CA LYS A 58 14.85 -3.50 10.35
C LYS A 58 13.33 -3.52 10.51
N LEU A 59 12.70 -4.49 9.85
CA LEU A 59 11.28 -4.81 9.99
C LEU A 59 11.14 -6.13 10.75
N TYR A 60 9.92 -6.46 11.18
CA TYR A 60 9.66 -7.65 11.98
C TYR A 60 8.54 -8.47 11.40
N HIS A 61 8.65 -9.79 11.57
CA HIS A 61 7.61 -10.73 11.16
C HIS A 61 6.28 -10.34 11.83
N PRO A 62 5.16 -10.31 11.08
CA PRO A 62 3.86 -9.95 11.65
C PRO A 62 3.45 -10.81 12.85
N GLY A 63 3.84 -12.08 12.87
CA GLY A 63 3.61 -12.97 14.01
C GLY A 63 4.29 -12.53 15.29
N PHE A 64 5.51 -12.00 15.17
CA PHE A 64 6.21 -11.42 16.32
C PHE A 64 5.49 -10.19 16.85
N LEU A 65 5.01 -9.33 15.96
CA LEU A 65 4.29 -8.12 16.36
C LEU A 65 2.96 -8.46 17.05
N ARG A 66 2.28 -9.52 16.61
CA ARG A 66 1.10 -10.02 17.30
C ARG A 66 1.42 -10.56 18.69
N LEU A 67 2.53 -11.28 18.82
CA LEU A 67 2.99 -11.76 20.11
C LEU A 67 3.32 -10.60 21.05
N MET A 68 3.97 -9.58 20.56
CA MET A 68 4.28 -8.37 21.33
C MET A 68 2.99 -7.71 21.85
N ASN A 69 1.97 -7.60 21.00
CA ASN A 69 0.67 -7.09 21.44
C ASN A 69 0.02 -7.99 22.50
N TYR A 70 0.10 -9.31 22.31
CA TYR A 70 -0.49 -10.27 23.25
C TYR A 70 0.15 -10.18 24.62
N LEU A 71 1.49 -10.05 24.68
CA LEU A 71 2.25 -9.99 25.94
C LEU A 71 2.24 -8.61 26.57
N LEU A 72 2.17 -7.55 25.76
CA LEU A 72 2.24 -6.15 26.20
C LEU A 72 1.09 -5.33 25.60
N PRO A 73 -0.17 -5.70 25.89
CA PRO A 73 -1.32 -5.07 25.22
C PRO A 73 -1.51 -3.60 25.60
N ASP A 74 -1.08 -3.20 26.79
CA ASP A 74 -1.24 -1.82 27.26
C ASP A 74 -0.13 -0.91 26.68
N GLU A 75 1.06 -1.45 26.55
CA GLU A 75 2.23 -0.72 26.02
C GLU A 75 2.22 -0.64 24.49
N PHE A 76 1.75 -1.71 23.84
CA PHE A 76 1.69 -1.82 22.37
C PHE A 76 0.30 -2.25 21.92
N PRO A 77 -0.72 -1.39 22.13
CA PRO A 77 -2.07 -1.70 21.68
C PRO A 77 -2.13 -1.84 20.16
N PHE A 78 -2.94 -2.79 19.69
CA PHE A 78 -3.13 -3.05 18.27
C PHE A 78 -4.62 -3.03 17.93
N ASP A 79 -4.96 -2.31 16.85
CA ASP A 79 -6.29 -2.31 16.27
C ASP A 79 -6.23 -2.87 14.86
N PRO A 80 -6.99 -3.93 14.52
CA PRO A 80 -7.00 -4.52 13.17
C PRO A 80 -7.39 -3.53 12.07
N HIS A 81 -8.14 -2.49 12.44
CA HIS A 81 -8.58 -1.45 11.49
C HIS A 81 -7.65 -0.23 11.46
N GLY A 82 -6.58 -0.24 12.23
CA GLY A 82 -5.58 0.82 12.22
C GLY A 82 -6.05 2.16 12.79
N LYS A 83 -7.04 2.16 13.69
CA LYS A 83 -7.50 3.40 14.32
C LYS A 83 -6.39 4.02 15.15
N ALA A 84 -6.07 5.28 14.87
CA ALA A 84 -4.93 5.98 15.46
C ALA A 84 -4.96 6.03 17.00
N ASN A 85 -6.15 6.08 17.60
CA ASN A 85 -6.29 6.11 19.05
C ASN A 85 -6.30 4.74 19.73
N LYS A 86 -6.24 3.65 18.97
CA LYS A 86 -6.29 2.28 19.46
C LYS A 86 -5.14 1.41 18.98
N CYS A 87 -4.22 1.98 18.21
CA CYS A 87 -3.10 1.26 17.63
C CYS A 87 -1.82 2.07 17.82
N HIS A 88 -0.81 1.43 18.41
CA HIS A 88 0.48 2.08 18.57
C HIS A 88 1.12 2.35 17.20
N ASP A 89 1.68 3.55 17.03
CA ASP A 89 2.27 3.98 15.76
C ASP A 89 3.43 3.10 15.29
N ILE A 90 4.12 2.44 16.24
CA ILE A 90 5.28 1.61 15.94
C ILE A 90 4.96 0.45 14.99
N TYR A 91 3.71 -0.03 14.98
CA TYR A 91 3.32 -1.10 14.05
C TYR A 91 3.47 -0.68 12.59
N TRP A 92 3.22 0.59 12.28
CA TRP A 92 3.38 1.11 10.92
C TRP A 92 4.85 1.15 10.50
N ASP A 93 5.74 1.39 11.45
CA ASP A 93 7.18 1.45 11.21
C ASP A 93 7.81 0.06 11.08
N LEU A 94 7.29 -0.93 11.82
CA LEU A 94 7.88 -2.26 11.93
C LEU A 94 7.24 -3.30 11.02
N LEU A 95 5.98 -3.10 10.61
CA LEU A 95 5.29 -4.05 9.73
C LEU A 95 5.84 -3.97 8.31
N PRO A 96 6.23 -5.13 7.75
CA PRO A 96 6.66 -5.18 6.36
C PRO A 96 5.49 -5.08 5.39
N SER A 97 5.76 -4.52 4.23
CA SER A 97 4.84 -4.42 3.10
C SER A 97 5.60 -4.67 1.80
N ILE A 98 4.88 -4.90 0.72
CA ILE A 98 5.45 -5.17 -0.60
C ILE A 98 5.26 -3.96 -1.49
N ASP A 99 6.34 -3.52 -2.13
CA ASP A 99 6.32 -2.48 -3.14
C ASP A 99 7.01 -2.98 -4.42
N HIS A 100 6.88 -2.24 -5.49
CA HIS A 100 7.54 -2.52 -6.76
C HIS A 100 8.78 -1.64 -6.89
N ALA A 101 9.94 -2.24 -7.21
CA ALA A 101 11.18 -1.50 -7.46
C ALA A 101 11.01 -0.55 -8.64
N VAL A 102 10.36 -1.04 -9.71
CA VAL A 102 9.92 -0.22 -10.83
C VAL A 102 8.41 -0.19 -10.80
N SER A 103 7.82 1.01 -10.66
CA SER A 103 6.36 1.14 -10.59
C SER A 103 5.69 0.62 -11.87
N ILE A 104 4.48 0.10 -11.73
CA ILE A 104 3.71 -0.40 -12.86
C ILE A 104 3.44 0.71 -13.89
N TYR A 105 3.28 1.95 -13.43
CA TYR A 105 3.13 3.12 -14.31
C TYR A 105 4.34 3.37 -15.21
N ARG A 106 5.53 2.93 -14.78
CA ARG A 106 6.78 3.06 -15.55
C ARG A 106 7.16 1.78 -16.27
N GLY A 107 6.22 0.86 -16.46
CA GLY A 107 6.45 -0.41 -17.13
C GLY A 107 7.00 -1.51 -16.24
N GLY A 108 7.01 -1.32 -14.92
CA GLY A 108 7.39 -2.37 -13.98
C GLY A 108 6.43 -3.54 -14.04
N LYS A 109 6.95 -4.75 -13.90
CA LYS A 109 6.17 -5.97 -13.93
C LYS A 109 5.70 -6.36 -12.54
N ASP A 110 4.55 -7.02 -12.46
CA ASP A 110 4.01 -7.59 -11.23
C ASP A 110 4.58 -9.00 -11.03
N GLU A 111 5.89 -9.08 -10.84
CA GLU A 111 6.67 -10.31 -10.74
C GLU A 111 7.62 -10.25 -9.55
N MET A 112 8.05 -11.42 -9.08
CA MET A 112 8.92 -11.59 -7.91
C MET A 112 10.21 -10.75 -7.99
N ASP A 113 10.80 -10.64 -9.16
CA ASP A 113 12.03 -9.87 -9.38
C ASP A 113 11.84 -8.36 -9.17
N ASN A 114 10.61 -7.89 -9.27
CA ASN A 114 10.26 -6.48 -9.10
C ASN A 114 9.67 -6.17 -7.72
N TYR A 115 9.51 -7.17 -6.86
CA TYR A 115 8.98 -6.95 -5.50
C TYR A 115 10.10 -6.64 -4.53
N ILE A 116 9.88 -5.61 -3.72
CA ILE A 116 10.79 -5.24 -2.64
C ILE A 116 10.02 -5.06 -1.34
N THR A 117 10.71 -5.32 -0.24
CA THR A 117 10.18 -5.12 1.11
C THR A 117 10.36 -3.68 1.54
N THR A 118 9.32 -3.09 2.11
CA THR A 118 9.37 -1.77 2.74
C THR A 118 8.44 -1.77 3.96
N SER A 119 8.45 -0.70 4.74
CA SER A 119 7.52 -0.58 5.86
C SER A 119 6.11 -0.23 5.38
N MET A 120 5.11 -0.59 6.18
CA MET A 120 3.72 -0.18 5.92
C MET A 120 3.59 1.34 5.85
N LYS A 121 4.28 2.05 6.72
CA LYS A 121 4.28 3.51 6.74
C LYS A 121 4.79 4.10 5.43
N ARG A 122 5.93 3.60 4.95
CA ARG A 122 6.56 4.10 3.72
C ARG A 122 5.72 3.77 2.48
N ASN A 123 5.15 2.58 2.43
CA ASN A 123 4.36 2.14 1.28
C ASN A 123 3.01 2.86 1.20
N LYS A 124 2.44 3.26 2.34
CA LYS A 124 1.15 3.96 2.40
C LYS A 124 1.27 5.45 2.05
N PHE A 125 2.40 6.01 2.30
CA PHE A 125 2.70 7.44 2.08
C PHE A 125 3.89 7.60 1.14
#